data_b677827eb2dc1861597a8fba9b2fe33c
#
_entry.id   b677827eb2dc1861597a8fba9b2fe33c
#
_cell.length_a   1.000
_cell.length_b   1.000
_cell.length_c   1.000
_cell.angle_alpha   90.00
_cell.angle_beta   90.00
_cell.angle_gamma   90.00
#
_symmetry.space_group_name_H-M   'P 1'
#
loop_
_entity.id
_entity.type
_entity.pdbx_description
1 polymer ?
#
loop_
_entity_poly.entity_id
_entity_poly.type
_entity_poly.pdbx_seq_one_letter_code
_entity_poly.pdbx_strand_id
1 'polypeptide(L)'
;VGWAAAVLAIIVVFNLTAEELPSSLVSKDMTANQFYTLSSQSREVLKGLESDITIYELVEDGVGDAMTENLLEQYAGQSSHIKVVQKDLVTYPTFASNYTDSTLKAGSLIVTDGERSKVIADSDLYEYSYDSYTYAQSKSAFDGEGQITSAISYVTAENMPKIYALQGHKEGTL
;
A
#
# COMPACT_ATOMS: atom_id res chain seq x y z
N VAL A 1 23.08 -29.39 -44.59
CA VAL A 1 22.13 -28.32 -45.07
C VAL A 1 20.72 -28.56 -44.51
N GLY A 2 20.23 -29.83 -44.40
CA GLY A 2 18.87 -30.13 -43.90
C GLY A 2 18.60 -29.76 -42.45
N TRP A 3 19.58 -29.84 -41.55
CA TRP A 3 19.43 -29.52 -40.13
C TRP A 3 19.22 -28.01 -39.88
N ALA A 4 19.91 -27.15 -40.63
CA ALA A 4 19.74 -25.72 -40.53
C ALA A 4 18.35 -25.26 -40.99
N ALA A 5 17.79 -25.90 -42.02
CA ALA A 5 16.45 -25.63 -42.51
C ALA A 5 15.36 -26.07 -41.48
N ALA A 6 15.58 -27.20 -40.79
CA ALA A 6 14.67 -27.71 -39.76
C ALA A 6 14.68 -26.78 -38.51
N VAL A 7 15.83 -26.30 -38.10
CA VAL A 7 15.94 -25.36 -36.97
C VAL A 7 15.26 -24.01 -37.30
N LEU A 8 15.46 -23.49 -38.52
CA LEU A 8 14.80 -22.28 -39.00
C LEU A 8 13.28 -22.42 -39.04
N ALA A 9 12.77 -23.58 -39.52
CA ALA A 9 11.34 -23.87 -39.54
C ALA A 9 10.73 -23.93 -38.14
N ILE A 10 11.43 -24.51 -37.17
CA ILE A 10 10.99 -24.57 -35.76
C ILE A 10 10.94 -23.16 -35.16
N ILE A 11 11.93 -22.31 -35.41
CA ILE A 11 11.95 -20.91 -34.89
C ILE A 11 10.80 -20.10 -35.50
N VAL A 12 10.51 -20.26 -36.80
CA VAL A 12 9.40 -19.58 -37.47
C VAL A 12 8.05 -20.04 -36.93
N VAL A 13 7.86 -21.35 -36.77
CA VAL A 13 6.62 -21.90 -36.19
C VAL A 13 6.45 -21.46 -34.76
N PHE A 14 7.53 -21.42 -33.95
CA PHE A 14 7.48 -20.94 -32.57
C PHE A 14 7.10 -19.45 -32.47
N ASN A 15 7.66 -18.61 -33.36
CA ASN A 15 7.30 -17.18 -33.39
C ASN A 15 5.83 -16.97 -33.81
N LEU A 16 5.37 -17.69 -34.84
CA LEU A 16 3.97 -17.57 -35.29
C LEU A 16 2.96 -18.09 -34.27
N THR A 17 3.31 -19.14 -33.51
CA THR A 17 2.45 -19.65 -32.43
C THR A 17 2.51 -18.76 -31.18
N ALA A 18 3.62 -18.05 -30.93
CA ALA A 18 3.74 -17.11 -29.83
C ALA A 18 2.87 -15.84 -30.02
N GLU A 19 2.67 -15.42 -31.30
CA GLU A 19 1.78 -14.27 -31.60
C GLU A 19 0.27 -14.63 -31.50
N GLU A 20 -0.08 -15.91 -31.64
CA GLU A 20 -1.46 -16.40 -31.50
C GLU A 20 -1.85 -16.79 -30.06
N LEU A 21 -0.88 -16.82 -29.13
CA LEU A 21 -1.18 -17.12 -27.74
C LEU A 21 -1.97 -15.95 -27.12
N PRO A 22 -3.08 -16.24 -26.42
CA PRO A 22 -3.81 -15.22 -25.69
C PRO A 22 -2.86 -14.42 -24.80
N SER A 23 -2.97 -13.10 -24.84
CA SER A 23 -2.14 -12.18 -24.05
C SER A 23 -2.11 -12.54 -22.56
N SER A 24 -3.14 -13.21 -22.05
CA SER A 24 -3.20 -13.76 -20.68
C SER A 24 -2.22 -14.91 -20.41
N LEU A 25 -1.62 -15.53 -21.43
CA LEU A 25 -0.60 -16.59 -21.28
C LEU A 25 0.82 -16.08 -21.57
N VAL A 26 0.95 -15.04 -22.40
CA VAL A 26 2.25 -14.46 -22.82
C VAL A 26 2.64 -13.28 -21.93
N SER A 27 1.68 -12.45 -21.55
CA SER A 27 1.81 -11.42 -20.54
C SER A 27 1.29 -11.95 -19.19
N LYS A 28 1.93 -12.96 -18.64
CA LYS A 28 2.01 -13.05 -17.19
C LYS A 28 2.89 -11.87 -16.81
N ASP A 29 2.22 -10.74 -16.57
CA ASP A 29 2.84 -9.54 -16.08
C ASP A 29 3.52 -9.90 -14.76
N MET A 30 4.78 -10.35 -14.87
CA MET A 30 5.60 -10.68 -13.69
C MET A 30 5.84 -9.43 -12.85
N THR A 31 5.60 -8.26 -13.43
CA THR A 31 5.65 -6.96 -12.76
C THR A 31 4.37 -6.62 -12.00
N ALA A 32 3.19 -6.90 -12.53
CA ALA A 32 1.95 -6.52 -11.86
C ALA A 32 1.55 -7.45 -10.69
N ASN A 33 1.86 -8.76 -10.77
CA ASN A 33 1.42 -9.71 -9.75
C ASN A 33 2.39 -9.90 -8.56
N GLN A 34 3.63 -9.47 -8.65
CA GLN A 34 4.59 -9.61 -7.54
C GLN A 34 4.71 -8.36 -6.67
N PHE A 35 4.37 -7.18 -7.18
CA PHE A 35 4.36 -5.95 -6.38
C PHE A 35 3.17 -5.86 -5.41
N TYR A 36 2.14 -6.70 -5.59
CA TYR A 36 0.88 -6.63 -4.82
C TYR A 36 0.54 -7.90 -4.04
N THR A 37 1.48 -8.84 -3.91
CA THR A 37 1.27 -9.97 -3.00
C THR A 37 1.73 -9.58 -1.61
N LEU A 38 0.79 -9.48 -0.66
CA LEU A 38 1.12 -9.18 0.73
C LEU A 38 2.19 -10.14 1.27
N SER A 39 3.11 -9.62 2.04
CA SER A 39 4.16 -10.38 2.73
C SER A 39 3.56 -11.43 3.68
N SER A 40 4.36 -12.40 4.09
CA SER A 40 3.94 -13.38 5.09
C SER A 40 3.56 -12.72 6.42
N GLN A 41 4.25 -11.64 6.79
CA GLN A 41 4.01 -10.89 8.01
C GLN A 41 2.64 -10.19 7.96
N SER A 42 2.32 -9.49 6.89
CA SER A 42 1.03 -8.82 6.72
C SER A 42 -0.12 -9.82 6.73
N ARG A 43 0.05 -10.95 6.03
CA ARG A 43 -0.95 -12.04 6.05
C ARG A 43 -1.16 -12.67 7.43
N GLU A 44 -0.11 -12.75 8.24
CA GLU A 44 -0.22 -13.26 9.62
C GLU A 44 -1.01 -12.28 10.50
N VAL A 45 -0.73 -10.98 10.40
CA VAL A 45 -1.50 -9.94 11.09
C VAL A 45 -2.98 -10.01 10.70
N LEU A 46 -3.29 -10.11 9.41
CA LEU A 46 -4.67 -10.18 8.92
C LEU A 46 -5.42 -11.44 9.36
N LYS A 47 -4.72 -12.58 9.49
CA LYS A 47 -5.33 -13.83 10.02
C LYS A 47 -5.65 -13.75 11.51
N GLY A 48 -4.91 -12.93 12.25
CA GLY A 48 -5.11 -12.75 13.69
C GLY A 48 -6.14 -11.68 14.03
N LEU A 49 -6.82 -11.06 13.04
CA LEU A 49 -7.83 -10.05 13.32
C LEU A 49 -9.10 -10.65 13.91
N GLU A 50 -9.48 -10.12 15.06
CA GLU A 50 -10.73 -10.46 15.76
C GLU A 50 -11.77 -9.32 15.69
N SER A 51 -11.33 -8.10 15.35
CA SER A 51 -12.18 -6.91 15.22
C SER A 51 -12.23 -6.41 13.78
N ASP A 52 -13.31 -5.73 13.43
CA ASP A 52 -13.50 -5.12 12.13
C ASP A 52 -12.69 -3.83 12.01
N ILE A 53 -11.92 -3.71 10.95
CA ILE A 53 -11.08 -2.56 10.64
C ILE A 53 -11.65 -1.85 9.42
N THR A 54 -11.82 -0.56 9.53
CA THR A 54 -12.15 0.29 8.37
C THR A 54 -10.92 1.10 7.96
N ILE A 55 -10.56 1.02 6.70
CA ILE A 55 -9.51 1.84 6.09
C ILE A 55 -10.22 2.87 5.19
N TYR A 56 -10.13 4.13 5.58
CA TYR A 56 -10.60 5.23 4.73
C TYR A 56 -9.45 5.69 3.85
N GLU A 57 -9.66 5.66 2.55
CA GLU A 57 -8.77 6.28 1.56
C GLU A 57 -9.32 7.66 1.24
N LEU A 58 -8.51 8.69 1.47
CA LEU A 58 -8.87 10.07 1.14
C LEU A 58 -8.57 10.33 -0.33
N VAL A 59 -9.59 10.69 -1.09
CA VAL A 59 -9.50 10.96 -2.53
C VAL A 59 -9.90 12.40 -2.82
N GLU A 60 -9.58 12.89 -4.01
CA GLU A 60 -10.02 14.18 -4.53
C GLU A 60 -10.71 13.97 -5.88
N ASP A 61 -11.91 14.52 -6.03
CA ASP A 61 -12.78 14.31 -7.21
C ASP A 61 -13.01 12.81 -7.56
N GLY A 62 -13.02 11.95 -6.54
CA GLY A 62 -13.20 10.50 -6.70
C GLY A 62 -11.99 9.78 -7.32
N VAL A 63 -10.84 10.43 -7.41
CA VAL A 63 -9.60 9.84 -7.96
C VAL A 63 -8.64 9.51 -6.83
N GLY A 64 -8.33 8.22 -6.67
CA GLY A 64 -7.32 7.70 -5.76
C GLY A 64 -5.99 7.41 -6.46
N ASP A 65 -5.00 6.96 -5.67
CA ASP A 65 -3.73 6.46 -6.21
C ASP A 65 -3.86 4.97 -6.54
N ALA A 66 -3.70 4.62 -7.82
CA ALA A 66 -3.90 3.26 -8.31
C ALA A 66 -3.02 2.21 -7.59
N MET A 67 -1.83 2.59 -7.11
CA MET A 67 -0.93 1.69 -6.38
C MET A 67 -1.49 1.40 -4.98
N THR A 68 -1.97 2.45 -4.31
CA THR A 68 -2.63 2.34 -3.01
C THR A 68 -3.95 1.59 -3.11
N GLU A 69 -4.79 1.89 -4.11
CA GLU A 69 -6.06 1.19 -4.34
C GLU A 69 -5.86 -0.32 -4.52
N ASN A 70 -4.93 -0.72 -5.41
CA ASN A 70 -4.61 -2.13 -5.62
C ASN A 70 -4.12 -2.83 -4.34
N LEU A 71 -3.31 -2.14 -3.53
CA LEU A 71 -2.84 -2.68 -2.26
C LEU A 71 -4.00 -2.85 -1.27
N LEU A 72 -4.88 -1.86 -1.16
CA LEU A 72 -6.07 -1.92 -0.28
C LEU A 72 -7.02 -3.04 -0.70
N GLU A 73 -7.20 -3.29 -2.00
CA GLU A 73 -7.97 -4.44 -2.50
C GLU A 73 -7.36 -5.78 -2.04
N GLN A 74 -6.01 -5.89 -2.00
CA GLN A 74 -5.35 -7.09 -1.48
C GLN A 74 -5.65 -7.30 0.01
N TYR A 75 -5.62 -6.24 0.82
CA TYR A 75 -5.99 -6.31 2.23
C TYR A 75 -7.44 -6.76 2.42
N ALA A 76 -8.37 -6.14 1.72
CA ALA A 76 -9.79 -6.50 1.77
C ALA A 76 -10.07 -7.94 1.27
N GLY A 77 -9.30 -8.39 0.27
CA GLY A 77 -9.39 -9.76 -0.25
C GLY A 77 -8.82 -10.83 0.68
N GLN A 78 -7.88 -10.48 1.57
CA GLN A 78 -7.25 -11.43 2.50
C GLN A 78 -8.02 -11.61 3.82
N SER A 79 -8.84 -10.63 4.24
CA SER A 79 -9.58 -10.71 5.49
C SER A 79 -10.96 -10.06 5.36
N SER A 80 -12.00 -10.79 5.78
CA SER A 80 -13.37 -10.25 5.86
C SER A 80 -13.53 -9.16 6.93
N HIS A 81 -12.57 -9.03 7.83
CA HIS A 81 -12.53 -7.96 8.84
C HIS A 81 -12.03 -6.63 8.29
N ILE A 82 -11.49 -6.59 7.06
CA ILE A 82 -11.01 -5.35 6.44
C ILE A 82 -12.09 -4.78 5.53
N LYS A 83 -12.47 -3.54 5.79
CA LYS A 83 -13.35 -2.75 4.93
C LYS A 83 -12.62 -1.52 4.42
N VAL A 84 -12.60 -1.33 3.12
CA VAL A 84 -12.05 -0.13 2.47
C VAL A 84 -13.18 0.80 2.06
N VAL A 85 -13.05 2.09 2.35
CA VAL A 85 -14.04 3.12 2.03
C VAL A 85 -13.33 4.37 1.52
N GLN A 86 -13.61 4.78 0.31
CA GLN A 86 -13.15 6.07 -0.20
C GLN A 86 -13.93 7.22 0.40
N LYS A 87 -13.23 8.30 0.75
CA LYS A 87 -13.78 9.57 1.24
C LYS A 87 -13.22 10.71 0.43
N ASP A 88 -14.10 11.33 -0.33
CA ASP A 88 -13.77 12.47 -1.17
C ASP A 88 -13.67 13.74 -0.30
N LEU A 89 -12.50 14.38 -0.32
CA LEU A 89 -12.22 15.60 0.45
C LEU A 89 -12.97 16.82 -0.07
N VAL A 90 -13.39 16.84 -1.33
CA VAL A 90 -14.21 17.91 -1.90
C VAL A 90 -15.64 17.81 -1.34
N THR A 91 -16.16 16.59 -1.28
CA THR A 91 -17.51 16.33 -0.75
C THR A 91 -17.57 16.37 0.78
N TYR A 92 -16.50 15.91 1.45
CA TYR A 92 -16.41 15.80 2.92
C TYR A 92 -15.14 16.48 3.48
N PRO A 93 -14.99 17.80 3.36
CA PRO A 93 -13.74 18.50 3.70
C PRO A 93 -13.35 18.43 5.18
N THR A 94 -14.30 18.18 6.07
CA THR A 94 -14.04 18.08 7.52
C THR A 94 -13.92 16.63 8.02
N PHE A 95 -14.02 15.63 7.12
CA PHE A 95 -14.01 14.24 7.55
C PHE A 95 -12.74 13.86 8.32
N ALA A 96 -11.58 14.27 7.83
CA ALA A 96 -10.29 13.98 8.44
C ALA A 96 -10.11 14.59 9.85
N SER A 97 -10.78 15.71 10.13
CA SER A 97 -10.71 16.39 11.43
C SER A 97 -11.27 15.57 12.61
N ASN A 98 -12.03 14.50 12.31
CA ASN A 98 -12.49 13.57 13.36
C ASN A 98 -11.36 12.66 13.86
N TYR A 99 -10.23 12.59 13.15
CA TYR A 99 -9.14 11.64 13.42
C TYR A 99 -7.79 12.32 13.68
N THR A 100 -7.62 13.56 13.25
CA THR A 100 -6.38 14.32 13.42
C THR A 100 -6.61 15.82 13.32
N ASP A 101 -5.76 16.59 14.02
CA ASP A 101 -5.69 18.05 13.87
C ASP A 101 -4.84 18.49 12.67
N SER A 102 -4.13 17.55 12.04
CA SER A 102 -3.30 17.82 10.86
C SER A 102 -4.14 17.86 9.60
N THR A 103 -3.79 18.75 8.67
CA THR A 103 -4.42 18.78 7.34
C THR A 103 -3.91 17.61 6.51
N LEU A 104 -4.82 16.72 6.12
CA LEU A 104 -4.52 15.60 5.24
C LEU A 104 -4.82 15.95 3.79
N LYS A 105 -4.04 15.36 2.89
CA LYS A 105 -4.21 15.47 1.43
C LYS A 105 -4.84 14.19 0.87
N ALA A 106 -5.33 14.27 -0.36
CA ALA A 106 -5.68 13.08 -1.13
C ALA A 106 -4.50 12.13 -1.21
N GLY A 107 -4.76 10.82 -1.17
CA GLY A 107 -3.76 9.77 -1.03
C GLY A 107 -3.44 9.38 0.42
N SER A 108 -3.85 10.17 1.42
CA SER A 108 -3.71 9.79 2.83
C SER A 108 -4.71 8.71 3.23
N LEU A 109 -4.35 7.89 4.21
CA LEU A 109 -5.20 6.82 4.74
C LEU A 109 -5.52 7.05 6.21
N ILE A 110 -6.70 6.58 6.63
CA ILE A 110 -7.10 6.53 8.04
C ILE A 110 -7.53 5.10 8.35
N VAL A 111 -6.81 4.43 9.23
CA VAL A 111 -7.09 3.08 9.69
C VAL A 111 -7.76 3.15 11.05
N THR A 112 -8.90 2.49 11.25
CA THR A 112 -9.63 2.53 12.53
C THR A 112 -10.39 1.24 12.81
N ASP A 113 -10.45 0.85 14.08
CA ASP A 113 -11.30 -0.20 14.64
C ASP A 113 -12.62 0.36 15.22
N GLY A 114 -12.85 1.68 15.09
CA GLY A 114 -14.00 2.38 15.66
C GLY A 114 -13.71 3.04 17.02
N GLU A 115 -12.74 2.54 17.79
CA GLU A 115 -12.31 3.11 19.07
C GLU A 115 -10.99 3.87 18.93
N ARG A 116 -10.07 3.31 18.16
CA ARG A 116 -8.74 3.87 17.88
C ARG A 116 -8.57 4.14 16.40
N SER A 117 -7.69 5.07 16.11
CA SER A 117 -7.36 5.38 14.72
C SER A 117 -5.86 5.66 14.56
N LYS A 118 -5.37 5.35 13.38
CA LYS A 118 -4.01 5.71 12.94
C LYS A 118 -4.10 6.35 11.56
N VAL A 119 -3.57 7.54 11.46
CA VAL A 119 -3.46 8.26 10.19
C VAL A 119 -2.13 7.93 9.55
N ILE A 120 -2.13 7.77 8.23
CA ILE A 120 -0.97 7.60 7.37
C ILE A 120 -1.07 8.72 6.33
N ALA A 121 -0.14 9.67 6.37
CA ALA A 121 -0.12 10.73 5.38
C ALA A 121 0.31 10.17 4.00
N ASP A 122 -0.10 10.81 2.91
CA ASP A 122 0.32 10.46 1.56
C ASP A 122 1.85 10.42 1.40
N SER A 123 2.54 11.34 2.11
CA SER A 123 4.00 11.38 2.15
C SER A 123 4.64 10.17 2.82
N ASP A 124 3.95 9.51 3.74
CA ASP A 124 4.46 8.37 4.50
C ASP A 124 4.35 7.05 3.71
N LEU A 125 3.51 7.03 2.68
CA LEU A 125 3.36 5.89 1.77
C LEU A 125 4.51 5.75 0.78
N TYR A 126 5.36 6.79 0.64
CA TYR A 126 6.44 6.81 -0.31
C TYR A 126 7.75 7.25 0.34
N GLU A 127 8.82 6.55 0.02
CA GLU A 127 10.16 7.06 0.26
C GLU A 127 10.52 8.09 -0.80
N TYR A 128 11.27 9.11 -0.42
CA TYR A 128 11.73 10.16 -1.31
C TYR A 128 13.24 10.18 -1.39
N SER A 129 13.78 10.26 -2.60
CA SER A 129 15.18 10.54 -2.85
C SER A 129 15.39 11.99 -3.25
N TYR A 130 16.51 12.56 -2.83
CA TYR A 130 16.93 13.90 -3.20
C TYR A 130 18.08 13.83 -4.21
N ASP A 131 17.92 14.51 -5.34
CA ASP A 131 19.03 14.75 -6.24
C ASP A 131 19.89 15.90 -5.69
N SER A 132 21.16 15.60 -5.39
CA SER A 132 22.07 16.56 -4.75
C SER A 132 22.50 17.71 -5.68
N TYR A 133 22.27 17.61 -6.99
CA TYR A 133 22.61 18.65 -7.97
C TYR A 133 21.43 19.56 -8.28
N THR A 134 20.23 18.99 -8.41
CA THR A 134 19.04 19.75 -8.79
C THR A 134 18.16 20.11 -7.61
N TYR A 135 18.45 19.54 -6.42
CA TYR A 135 17.61 19.61 -5.21
C TYR A 135 16.16 19.11 -5.46
N ALA A 136 15.96 18.39 -6.56
CA ALA A 136 14.67 17.81 -6.87
C ALA A 136 14.39 16.60 -5.98
N GLN A 137 13.18 16.55 -5.44
CA GLN A 137 12.65 15.40 -4.70
C GLN A 137 11.88 14.51 -5.66
N SER A 138 12.17 13.20 -5.64
CA SER A 138 11.44 12.20 -6.42
C SER A 138 11.04 11.02 -5.54
N LYS A 139 9.86 10.44 -5.80
CA LYS A 139 9.43 9.19 -5.15
C LYS A 139 10.39 8.06 -5.56
N SER A 140 10.98 7.37 -4.59
CA SER A 140 11.98 6.32 -4.81
C SER A 140 11.45 4.92 -4.55
N ALA A 141 10.57 4.74 -3.54
CA ALA A 141 9.95 3.48 -3.21
C ALA A 141 8.55 3.69 -2.65
N PHE A 142 7.71 2.64 -2.73
CA PHE A 142 6.38 2.61 -2.12
C PHE A 142 6.41 1.69 -0.91
N ASP A 143 6.13 2.22 0.28
CA ASP A 143 6.09 1.52 1.57
C ASP A 143 4.65 1.35 2.11
N GLY A 144 3.66 1.35 1.24
CA GLY A 144 2.25 1.27 1.64
C GLY A 144 1.94 0.05 2.50
N GLU A 145 2.54 -1.11 2.19
CA GLU A 145 2.31 -2.33 2.96
C GLU A 145 2.81 -2.21 4.39
N GLY A 146 4.04 -1.72 4.60
CA GLY A 146 4.62 -1.53 5.92
C GLY A 146 3.78 -0.58 6.77
N GLN A 147 3.36 0.54 6.20
CA GLN A 147 2.55 1.55 6.87
C GLN A 147 1.15 1.03 7.24
N ILE A 148 0.45 0.38 6.31
CA ILE A 148 -0.91 -0.15 6.55
C ILE A 148 -0.87 -1.28 7.59
N THR A 149 0.04 -2.25 7.46
CA THR A 149 0.17 -3.35 8.44
C THR A 149 0.52 -2.83 9.83
N SER A 150 1.42 -1.84 9.92
CA SER A 150 1.77 -1.19 11.18
C SER A 150 0.57 -0.46 11.79
N ALA A 151 -0.22 0.25 10.98
CA ALA A 151 -1.41 0.94 11.44
C ALA A 151 -2.50 -0.04 11.93
N ILE A 152 -2.73 -1.14 11.22
CA ILE A 152 -3.65 -2.21 11.64
C ILE A 152 -3.19 -2.78 12.99
N SER A 153 -1.90 -3.15 13.11
CA SER A 153 -1.34 -3.67 14.35
C SER A 153 -1.45 -2.67 15.52
N TYR A 154 -1.34 -1.38 15.23
CA TYR A 154 -1.50 -0.32 16.23
C TYR A 154 -2.95 -0.24 16.75
N VAL A 155 -3.94 -0.21 15.86
CA VAL A 155 -5.34 -0.07 16.29
C VAL A 155 -5.88 -1.33 16.96
N THR A 156 -5.33 -2.50 16.65
CA THR A 156 -5.75 -3.79 17.23
C THR A 156 -4.93 -4.21 18.46
N ALA A 157 -3.87 -3.45 18.83
CA ALA A 157 -3.03 -3.82 19.97
C ALA A 157 -3.80 -3.77 21.30
N GLU A 158 -3.92 -4.89 22.01
CA GLU A 158 -4.56 -4.94 23.33
C GLU A 158 -3.82 -4.11 24.38
N ASN A 159 -2.49 -4.13 24.33
CA ASN A 159 -1.62 -3.43 25.27
C ASN A 159 -0.64 -2.52 24.51
N MET A 160 -0.82 -1.22 24.67
CA MET A 160 0.15 -0.24 24.18
C MET A 160 1.40 -0.23 25.08
N PRO A 161 2.62 -0.31 24.53
CA PRO A 161 3.83 -0.13 25.30
C PRO A 161 3.84 1.27 25.91
N LYS A 162 4.02 1.36 27.23
CA LYS A 162 4.14 2.62 27.94
C LYS A 162 5.60 3.05 27.93
N ILE A 163 5.88 4.20 27.34
CA ILE A 163 7.20 4.84 27.42
C ILE A 163 7.20 5.74 28.65
N TYR A 164 8.12 5.50 29.57
CA TYR A 164 8.33 6.33 30.74
C TYR A 164 9.52 7.25 30.48
N ALA A 165 9.30 8.57 30.48
CA ALA A 165 10.38 9.53 30.50
C ALA A 165 10.80 9.77 31.96
N LEU A 166 12.02 9.42 32.33
CA LEU A 166 12.60 9.76 33.61
C LEU A 166 12.94 11.26 33.60
N GLN A 167 12.32 12.01 34.50
CA GLN A 167 12.62 13.43 34.71
C GLN A 167 13.31 13.61 36.09
N GLY A 168 14.26 14.52 36.20
CA GLY A 168 14.83 14.89 37.50
C GLY A 168 16.34 14.92 37.58
N HIS A 169 17.09 14.57 36.54
CA HIS A 169 18.56 14.57 36.52
C HIS A 169 19.17 15.69 35.64
N LYS A 170 18.49 16.84 35.50
CA LYS A 170 18.91 17.98 34.64
C LYS A 170 18.96 17.63 33.14
N GLU A 171 18.21 16.67 32.73
CA GLU A 171 18.00 16.37 31.30
C GLU A 171 17.07 17.42 30.72
N GLY A 172 17.37 17.87 29.50
CA GLY A 172 16.50 18.80 28.76
C GLY A 172 15.12 18.20 28.56
N THR A 173 14.08 19.01 28.59
CA THR A 173 12.72 18.60 28.21
C THR A 173 12.71 18.19 26.76
N LEU A 174 12.17 16.98 26.48
CA LEU A 174 11.84 16.51 25.13
C LEU A 174 10.75 17.39 24.53
#